data_dceaba6e60d45016ee6de13b7482663e
#
_entry.id   dceaba6e60d45016ee6de13b7482663e
#
_cell.length_a   1.000
_cell.length_b   1.000
_cell.length_c   1.000
_cell.angle_alpha   90.00
_cell.angle_beta   90.00
_cell.angle_gamma   90.00
#
_symmetry.space_group_name_H-M   'P 1'
#
loop_
_entity.id
_entity.type
_entity.pdbx_description
1 polymer ?
#
loop_
_entity_poly.entity_id
_entity_poly.type
_entity_poly.pdbx_seq_one_letter_code
_entity_poly.pdbx_strand_id
1 'polypeptide(L)'
;MARIAGIDLPREKRAEIGLTYIFGIGRKRANDILSACGVSPDTRVRDLTEEEISKLREFIDKSYDVEGDLRREVALNIKRLIEIGCYRGVRHRKGLPVRGQRSKTNARTRKGPKKTIANKKK
;
A
#
# COMPACT_ATOMS: atom_id res chain seq x y z
N MET A 1 11.72 -19.59 -0.98
CA MET A 1 10.81 -18.50 -1.34
C MET A 1 10.97 -17.34 -0.36
N ALA A 2 11.21 -16.16 -0.86
CA ALA A 2 11.42 -15.00 0.01
C ALA A 2 10.08 -14.47 0.55
N ARG A 3 9.99 -14.38 1.87
CA ARG A 3 8.81 -13.88 2.53
C ARG A 3 9.20 -12.79 3.52
N ILE A 4 8.67 -11.59 3.31
CA ILE A 4 8.97 -10.43 4.14
C ILE A 4 7.65 -9.77 4.54
N ALA A 5 7.53 -9.42 5.81
CA ALA A 5 6.31 -8.78 6.36
C ALA A 5 5.04 -9.60 6.09
N GLY A 6 5.16 -10.91 6.04
CA GLY A 6 4.04 -11.80 5.78
C GLY A 6 3.66 -11.94 4.32
N ILE A 7 4.41 -11.32 3.41
CA ILE A 7 4.12 -11.34 1.97
C ILE A 7 5.17 -12.16 1.24
N ASP A 8 4.71 -13.07 0.38
CA ASP A 8 5.60 -13.84 -0.49
C ASP A 8 5.97 -12.97 -1.68
N LEU A 9 7.26 -12.73 -1.84
CA LEU A 9 7.74 -11.90 -2.93
C LEU A 9 7.80 -12.69 -4.23
N PRO A 10 7.50 -12.06 -5.38
CA PRO A 10 7.58 -12.76 -6.66
C PRO A 10 9.03 -13.11 -7.00
N ARG A 11 9.26 -14.39 -7.28
CA ARG A 11 10.61 -14.92 -7.47
C ARG A 11 11.31 -14.41 -8.72
N GLU A 12 10.56 -14.12 -9.75
CA GLU A 12 11.10 -13.73 -11.06
C GLU A 12 11.41 -12.24 -11.18
N LYS A 13 10.95 -11.44 -10.25
CA LYS A 13 11.16 -9.99 -10.27
C LYS A 13 12.48 -9.60 -9.62
N ARG A 14 13.04 -8.47 -10.05
CA ARG A 14 14.21 -7.91 -9.39
C ARG A 14 13.84 -7.51 -7.96
N ALA A 15 14.83 -7.46 -7.08
CA ALA A 15 14.59 -7.09 -5.68
C ALA A 15 13.89 -5.74 -5.56
N GLU A 16 14.30 -4.77 -6.36
CA GLU A 16 13.68 -3.44 -6.40
C GLU A 16 12.17 -3.50 -6.64
N ILE A 17 11.75 -4.31 -7.58
CA ILE A 17 10.34 -4.45 -7.93
C ILE A 17 9.62 -5.38 -6.95
N GLY A 18 10.28 -6.45 -6.53
CA GLY A 18 9.69 -7.41 -5.59
C GLY A 18 9.29 -6.78 -4.27
N LEU A 19 10.13 -5.88 -3.73
CA LEU A 19 9.82 -5.21 -2.49
C LEU A 19 8.58 -4.30 -2.59
N THR A 20 8.27 -3.81 -3.78
CA THR A 20 7.08 -2.96 -3.95
C THR A 20 5.76 -3.71 -3.78
N TYR A 21 5.81 -5.04 -3.74
CA TYR A 21 4.61 -5.84 -3.48
C TYR A 21 4.18 -5.77 -2.01
N ILE A 22 5.03 -5.24 -1.14
CA ILE A 22 4.69 -5.03 0.26
C ILE A 22 3.93 -3.71 0.38
N PHE A 23 2.77 -3.73 1.02
CA PHE A 23 1.98 -2.51 1.22
C PHE A 23 2.77 -1.51 2.06
N GLY A 24 2.96 -0.32 1.54
CA GLY A 24 3.74 0.73 2.19
C GLY A 24 5.14 0.92 1.63
N ILE A 25 5.59 0.04 0.75
CA ILE A 25 6.90 0.17 0.11
C ILE A 25 6.68 0.44 -1.38
N GLY A 26 7.06 1.63 -1.81
CA GLY A 26 7.12 1.97 -3.22
C GLY A 26 8.53 1.80 -3.76
N ARG A 27 8.73 2.17 -5.00
CA ARG A 27 10.03 1.98 -5.66
C ARG A 27 11.17 2.73 -4.96
N LYS A 28 10.92 3.94 -4.49
CA LYS A 28 11.95 4.72 -3.80
C LYS A 28 12.36 4.08 -2.49
N ARG A 29 11.39 3.66 -1.68
CA ARG A 29 11.69 2.98 -0.42
C ARG A 29 12.39 1.66 -0.66
N ALA A 30 12.01 0.94 -1.71
CA ALA A 30 12.68 -0.30 -2.08
C ALA A 30 14.17 -0.05 -2.36
N ASN A 31 14.49 0.99 -3.13
CA ASN A 31 15.87 1.35 -3.42
C ASN A 31 16.63 1.78 -2.16
N ASP A 32 16.02 2.56 -1.29
CA ASP A 32 16.63 2.99 -0.04
C ASP A 32 16.93 1.80 0.87
N ILE A 33 16.03 0.85 0.94
CA ILE A 33 16.20 -0.36 1.73
C ILE A 33 17.36 -1.20 1.19
N LEU A 34 17.40 -1.39 -0.12
CA LEU A 34 18.44 -2.19 -0.75
C LEU A 34 19.82 -1.54 -0.59
N SER A 35 19.90 -0.22 -0.71
CA SER A 35 21.14 0.53 -0.49
C SER A 35 21.62 0.38 0.95
N ALA A 36 20.73 0.49 1.91
CA ALA A 36 21.07 0.38 3.32
C ALA A 36 21.56 -1.02 3.69
N CYS A 37 21.00 -2.04 3.05
CA CYS A 37 21.37 -3.44 3.31
C CYS A 37 22.52 -3.94 2.42
N GLY A 38 23.00 -3.11 1.48
CA GLY A 38 24.09 -3.50 0.60
C GLY A 38 23.72 -4.55 -0.45
N VAL A 39 22.44 -4.61 -0.83
CA VAL A 39 21.95 -5.58 -1.81
C VAL A 39 21.77 -4.86 -3.15
N SER A 40 22.16 -5.51 -4.25
CA SER A 40 21.97 -4.95 -5.59
C SER A 40 20.48 -4.94 -5.95
N PRO A 41 19.95 -3.80 -6.44
CA PRO A 41 18.55 -3.75 -6.84
C PRO A 41 18.22 -4.62 -8.05
N ASP A 42 19.23 -5.00 -8.83
CA ASP A 42 19.05 -5.84 -10.02
C ASP A 42 19.05 -7.33 -9.72
N THR A 43 19.35 -7.74 -8.48
CA THR A 43 19.32 -9.15 -8.09
C THR A 43 17.88 -9.64 -8.10
N ARG A 44 17.64 -10.79 -8.74
CA ARG A 44 16.32 -11.40 -8.73
C ARG A 44 15.98 -11.90 -7.33
N VAL A 45 14.71 -11.85 -6.97
CA VAL A 45 14.28 -12.31 -5.65
C VAL A 45 14.70 -13.76 -5.38
N ARG A 46 14.62 -14.62 -6.38
CA ARG A 46 15.03 -16.02 -6.28
C ARG A 46 16.52 -16.22 -5.99
N ASP A 47 17.34 -15.23 -6.34
CA ASP A 47 18.79 -15.28 -6.17
C ASP A 47 19.27 -14.67 -4.86
N LEU A 48 18.35 -14.14 -4.05
CA LEU A 48 18.69 -13.58 -2.75
C LEU A 48 19.08 -14.68 -1.76
N THR A 49 20.17 -14.43 -1.03
CA THR A 49 20.59 -15.36 0.03
C THR A 49 19.73 -15.15 1.28
N GLU A 50 19.71 -16.14 2.16
CA GLU A 50 18.95 -16.02 3.41
C GLU A 50 19.48 -14.89 4.29
N GLU A 51 20.79 -14.64 4.27
CA GLU A 51 21.38 -13.52 5.00
C GLU A 51 20.87 -12.19 4.48
N GLU A 52 20.80 -12.04 3.16
CA GLU A 52 20.27 -10.83 2.54
C GLU A 52 18.80 -10.63 2.89
N ILE A 53 18.02 -11.70 2.83
CA ILE A 53 16.59 -11.65 3.19
C ILE A 53 16.42 -11.26 4.66
N SER A 54 17.24 -11.82 5.54
CA SER A 54 17.20 -11.48 6.97
C SER A 54 17.53 -10.02 7.23
N LYS A 55 18.54 -9.50 6.54
CA LYS A 55 18.91 -8.07 6.65
C LYS A 55 17.78 -7.16 6.18
N LEU A 56 17.17 -7.50 5.06
CA LEU A 56 16.04 -6.74 4.52
C LEU A 56 14.87 -6.76 5.50
N ARG A 57 14.58 -7.92 6.05
CA ARG A 57 13.48 -8.10 6.99
C ARG A 57 13.68 -7.26 8.25
N GLU A 58 14.86 -7.32 8.83
CA GLU A 58 15.19 -6.54 10.02
C GLU A 58 15.14 -5.04 9.76
N PHE A 59 15.67 -4.60 8.63
CA PHE A 59 15.69 -3.19 8.30
C PHE A 59 14.27 -2.65 8.12
N ILE A 60 13.42 -3.40 7.44
CA ILE A 60 12.02 -3.00 7.22
C ILE A 60 11.27 -2.94 8.55
N ASP A 61 11.44 -3.95 9.40
CA ASP A 61 10.76 -3.99 10.71
C ASP A 61 11.13 -2.80 11.60
N LYS A 62 12.40 -2.36 11.53
CA LYS A 62 12.87 -1.25 12.37
C LYS A 62 12.54 0.12 11.81
N SER A 63 12.49 0.26 10.50
CA SER A 63 12.46 1.56 9.85
C SER A 63 11.11 1.96 9.29
N TYR A 64 10.24 1.01 9.00
CA TYR A 64 8.97 1.30 8.32
C TYR A 64 7.81 0.55 8.95
N ASP A 65 6.66 1.19 8.94
CA ASP A 65 5.39 0.54 9.22
C ASP A 65 4.82 0.07 7.89
N VAL A 66 4.59 -1.23 7.75
CA VAL A 66 4.13 -1.82 6.49
C VAL A 66 3.00 -2.81 6.75
N GLU A 67 2.30 -3.20 5.69
CA GLU A 67 1.23 -4.18 5.69
C GLU A 67 0.20 -3.92 6.78
N GLY A 68 -0.04 -4.89 7.67
CA GLY A 68 -1.08 -4.78 8.68
C GLY A 68 -0.96 -3.56 9.58
N ASP A 69 0.25 -3.23 10.01
CA ASP A 69 0.47 -2.07 10.87
C ASP A 69 0.15 -0.77 10.16
N LEU A 70 0.57 -0.64 8.90
CA LEU A 70 0.28 0.55 8.11
C LEU A 70 -1.22 0.63 7.78
N ARG A 71 -1.84 -0.48 7.44
CA ARG A 71 -3.28 -0.50 7.16
C ARG A 71 -4.08 -0.07 8.38
N ARG A 72 -3.66 -0.52 9.55
CA ARG A 72 -4.30 -0.14 10.82
C ARG A 72 -4.13 1.36 11.07
N GLU A 73 -2.93 1.89 10.85
CA GLU A 73 -2.65 3.31 11.03
C GLU A 73 -3.53 4.17 10.11
N VAL A 74 -3.61 3.81 8.83
CA VAL A 74 -4.44 4.53 7.86
C VAL A 74 -5.91 4.48 8.27
N ALA A 75 -6.39 3.30 8.69
CA ALA A 75 -7.77 3.15 9.12
C ALA A 75 -8.08 3.99 10.36
N LEU A 76 -7.15 4.06 11.32
CA LEU A 76 -7.32 4.89 12.50
C LEU A 76 -7.31 6.37 12.16
N ASN A 77 -6.46 6.78 11.23
CA ASN A 77 -6.42 8.18 10.79
C ASN A 77 -7.72 8.59 10.12
N ILE A 78 -8.28 7.73 9.28
CA ILE A 78 -9.58 7.98 8.63
C ILE A 78 -10.69 8.04 9.68
N LYS A 79 -10.69 7.11 10.63
CA LYS A 79 -11.68 7.08 11.71
C LYS A 79 -11.63 8.37 12.52
N ARG A 80 -10.43 8.86 12.81
CA ARG A 80 -10.25 10.12 13.53
C ARG A 80 -10.86 11.29 12.77
N LEU A 81 -10.63 11.36 11.45
CA LEU A 81 -11.20 12.42 10.62
C LEU A 81 -12.73 12.38 10.66
N ILE A 82 -13.31 11.18 10.62
CA ILE A 82 -14.77 11.01 10.69
C ILE A 82 -15.30 11.45 12.04
N GLU A 83 -14.63 11.09 13.13
CA GLU A 83 -15.05 11.45 14.49
C GLU A 83 -14.98 12.94 14.76
N ILE A 84 -13.95 13.61 14.22
CA ILE A 84 -13.82 15.07 14.35
C ILE A 84 -14.92 15.79 13.58
N GLY A 85 -15.47 15.18 12.55
CA GLY A 85 -16.53 15.78 11.74
C GLY A 85 -16.04 16.81 10.75
N CYS A 86 -14.75 16.78 10.39
CA CYS A 86 -14.20 17.69 9.38
C CYS A 86 -14.68 17.29 7.98
N TYR A 87 -14.48 18.20 7.02
CA TYR A 87 -14.91 17.96 5.65
C TYR A 87 -14.34 16.66 5.08
N ARG A 88 -13.04 16.42 5.27
CA ARG A 88 -12.42 15.18 4.79
C ARG A 88 -13.06 13.94 5.40
N GLY A 89 -13.37 13.99 6.69
CA GLY A 89 -14.03 12.89 7.37
C GLY A 89 -15.42 12.61 6.81
N VAL A 90 -16.19 13.65 6.50
CA VAL A 90 -17.51 13.50 5.89
C VAL A 90 -17.39 12.83 4.51
N ARG A 91 -16.38 13.22 3.73
CA ARG A 91 -16.16 12.61 2.41
C ARG A 91 -15.79 11.13 2.53
N HIS A 92 -14.96 10.77 3.51
CA HIS A 92 -14.64 9.36 3.76
C HIS A 92 -15.88 8.56 4.17
N ARG A 93 -16.68 9.13 5.05
CA ARG A 93 -17.90 8.46 5.52
C ARG A 93 -18.87 8.18 4.37
N LYS A 94 -18.97 9.12 3.44
CA LYS A 94 -19.88 8.99 2.30
C LYS A 94 -19.29 8.21 1.13
N GLY A 95 -18.01 7.84 1.21
CA GLY A 95 -17.35 7.14 0.12
C GLY A 95 -17.12 8.00 -1.11
N LEU A 96 -16.91 9.29 -0.92
CA LEU A 96 -16.71 10.24 -2.01
C LEU A 96 -15.24 10.69 -2.08
N PRO A 97 -14.80 11.25 -3.24
CA PRO A 97 -13.44 11.77 -3.36
C PRO A 97 -13.15 12.82 -2.29
N VAL A 98 -11.95 12.77 -1.72
CA VAL A 98 -11.56 13.59 -0.57
C VAL A 98 -10.77 14.83 -0.95
N ARG A 99 -10.12 14.81 -2.11
CA ARG A 99 -9.19 15.86 -2.52
C ARG A 99 -9.76 16.90 -3.46
N GLY A 100 -11.03 17.23 -3.31
CA GLY A 100 -11.68 18.26 -4.12
C GLY A 100 -11.95 17.85 -5.57
N GLN A 101 -11.97 16.57 -5.82
CA GLN A 101 -12.22 16.04 -7.15
C GLN A 101 -13.70 16.09 -7.49
N ARG A 102 -13.96 16.11 -8.79
CA ARG A 102 -15.32 16.12 -9.31
C ARG A 102 -16.01 14.79 -9.01
N SER A 103 -17.20 14.84 -8.42
CA SER A 103 -17.95 13.63 -8.09
C SER A 103 -19.14 13.37 -9.02
N LYS A 104 -19.50 14.35 -9.84
CA LYS A 104 -20.67 14.26 -10.72
C LYS A 104 -20.48 13.26 -11.86
N THR A 105 -19.28 13.14 -12.39
CA THR A 105 -19.03 12.31 -13.58
C THR A 105 -18.26 11.04 -13.26
N ASN A 106 -16.99 11.14 -13.00
CA ASN A 106 -16.11 10.01 -12.78
C ASN A 106 -16.04 9.65 -11.29
N ALA A 107 -14.88 9.45 -10.73
CA ALA A 107 -14.68 9.10 -9.34
C ALA A 107 -15.06 7.64 -9.00
N ARG A 108 -14.85 6.74 -9.98
CA ARG A 108 -15.22 5.32 -9.79
C ARG A 108 -14.37 4.62 -8.73
N THR A 109 -13.13 5.05 -8.54
CA THR A 109 -12.26 4.45 -7.52
C THR A 109 -12.88 4.53 -6.12
N ARG A 110 -13.49 5.66 -5.79
CA ARG A 110 -14.12 5.85 -4.48
C ARG A 110 -15.55 5.35 -4.45
N LYS A 111 -16.31 5.63 -5.50
CA LYS A 111 -17.73 5.28 -5.57
C LYS A 111 -17.98 3.83 -5.96
N GLY A 112 -16.99 3.19 -6.56
CA GLY A 112 -17.12 1.84 -7.06
C GLY A 112 -17.76 1.78 -8.44
N PRO A 113 -18.03 0.57 -8.95
CA PRO A 113 -18.67 0.40 -10.25
C PRO A 113 -20.04 1.05 -10.31
N LYS A 114 -20.47 1.42 -11.51
CA LYS A 114 -21.81 1.97 -11.69
C LYS A 114 -22.87 0.95 -11.26
N LYS A 115 -23.86 1.43 -10.55
CA LYS A 115 -24.96 0.60 -10.09
C LYS A 115 -26.26 1.10 -10.71
N THR A 116 -26.99 0.20 -11.32
CA THR A 116 -28.29 0.50 -11.88
C THR A 116 -29.39 0.16 -10.88
N ILE A 117 -30.31 1.09 -10.68
CA ILE A 117 -31.46 0.83 -9.81
C ILE A 117 -32.49 0.04 -10.62
N ALA A 118 -32.70 -1.23 -10.26
CA ALA A 118 -33.49 -2.17 -11.05
C ALA A 118 -34.94 -1.74 -11.25
N ASN A 119 -35.56 -1.13 -10.28
CA ASN A 119 -36.98 -0.78 -10.31
C ASN A 119 -37.22 0.69 -10.63
N LYS A 120 -36.20 1.40 -11.09
CA LYS A 120 -36.39 2.81 -11.38
C LYS A 120 -37.21 2.99 -12.64
N LYS A 121 -38.29 3.71 -12.50
CA LYS A 121 -39.20 4.02 -13.61
C LYS A 121 -38.98 5.44 -14.11
N LYS A 122 -39.29 5.69 -15.34
CA LYS A 122 -39.30 7.03 -15.91
C LYS A 122 -40.67 7.63 -15.86
#